data_45d5c24a28060aa77cd88c179aab4326
#
_entry.id   45d5c24a28060aa77cd88c179aab4326
#
_cell.length_a   1.000
_cell.length_b   1.000
_cell.length_c   1.000
_cell.angle_alpha   90.00
_cell.angle_beta   90.00
_cell.angle_gamma   90.00
#
_symmetry.space_group_name_H-M   'P 1'
#
loop_
_entity.id
_entity.type
_entity.pdbx_description
1 polymer ?
#
loop_
_entity_poly.entity_id
_entity_poly.type
_entity_poly.pdbx_seq_one_letter_code
_entity_poly.pdbx_strand_id
1 'polypeptide(L)'
;VRRWLGGALACVAFLATAPGATAAGRPVSAILIDAEDGRVLYARDATLVRRPASLTKMMTLFLAFDALDAGTLRLTDRVPVSRHAAAQQPSRLGLKPGTSLSVDEAIRAIAVNSSNDVAVALAEKIGGTESEFAQDMTRKARKLGMRETVFQNVTGLPGSNTTTAKDMAMLSMALLDQHPLRYAYFGTRSFRWKDRRMQNHNHLLGNFVGLDGIKTGFTNEAGYNLAASARRGGRRLIAVVLGERTVQARDLRVAQMLADGFAGLSIGS
;
A
#
# COMPACT_ATOMS: atom_id res chain seq x y z
N VAL A 1 39.20 -69.96 40.52
CA VAL A 1 39.38 -68.85 39.64
C VAL A 1 38.09 -68.70 38.83
N ARG A 2 37.22 -67.69 39.21
CA ARG A 2 35.94 -67.38 38.53
C ARG A 2 36.10 -66.07 37.77
N ARG A 3 35.92 -66.09 36.46
CA ARG A 3 35.88 -64.95 35.57
C ARG A 3 34.42 -64.45 35.48
N TRP A 4 34.21 -63.23 35.83
CA TRP A 4 32.95 -62.50 35.59
C TRP A 4 33.03 -61.77 34.24
N LEU A 5 32.11 -62.13 33.36
CA LEU A 5 31.88 -61.38 32.11
C LEU A 5 30.82 -60.28 32.37
N GLY A 6 31.23 -59.05 32.36
CA GLY A 6 30.32 -57.92 32.43
C GLY A 6 29.75 -57.60 31.06
N GLY A 7 28.46 -57.76 30.88
CA GLY A 7 27.75 -57.30 29.69
C GLY A 7 27.45 -55.79 29.77
N ALA A 8 27.94 -55.06 28.82
CA ALA A 8 27.59 -53.63 28.66
C ALA A 8 26.26 -53.50 27.88
N LEU A 9 25.24 -52.99 28.52
CA LEU A 9 23.98 -52.61 27.87
C LEU A 9 24.19 -51.27 27.19
N ALA A 10 24.16 -51.25 25.85
CA ALA A 10 24.16 -50.01 25.06
C ALA A 10 22.72 -49.48 24.98
N CYS A 11 22.43 -48.38 25.67
CA CYS A 11 21.18 -47.64 25.48
C CYS A 11 21.27 -46.82 24.18
N VAL A 12 20.51 -47.27 23.17
CA VAL A 12 20.30 -46.48 21.95
C VAL A 12 19.22 -45.41 22.24
N ALA A 13 19.65 -44.17 22.40
CA ALA A 13 18.72 -43.04 22.51
C ALA A 13 18.16 -42.72 21.12
N PHE A 14 16.87 -42.98 20.92
CA PHE A 14 16.11 -42.49 19.78
C PHE A 14 15.91 -40.96 19.93
N LEU A 15 16.69 -40.19 19.21
CA LEU A 15 16.41 -38.77 19.01
C LEU A 15 15.18 -38.63 18.10
N ALA A 16 14.02 -38.42 18.71
CA ALA A 16 12.82 -37.99 17.96
C ALA A 16 13.06 -36.64 17.39
N THR A 17 13.30 -36.52 16.08
CA THR A 17 13.29 -35.28 15.35
C THR A 17 11.88 -34.72 15.37
N ALA A 18 11.64 -33.64 16.14
CA ALA A 18 10.39 -32.90 16.07
C ALA A 18 10.17 -32.42 14.62
N PRO A 19 8.95 -32.59 14.07
CA PRO A 19 8.65 -32.09 12.74
C PRO A 19 8.89 -30.57 12.76
N GLY A 20 9.78 -30.09 11.88
CA GLY A 20 10.08 -28.66 11.73
C GLY A 20 8.77 -27.90 11.56
N ALA A 21 8.52 -26.93 12.42
CA ALA A 21 7.41 -26.01 12.27
C ALA A 21 7.54 -25.37 10.89
N THR A 22 6.70 -25.78 9.96
CA THR A 22 6.54 -25.08 8.69
C THR A 22 6.21 -23.65 9.05
N ALA A 23 7.07 -22.71 8.68
CA ALA A 23 6.84 -21.29 8.87
C ALA A 23 5.46 -20.98 8.29
N ALA A 24 4.46 -20.86 9.16
CA ALA A 24 3.09 -20.52 8.77
C ALA A 24 3.18 -19.22 7.99
N GLY A 25 2.93 -19.28 6.69
CA GLY A 25 3.01 -18.12 5.81
C GLY A 25 2.14 -17.03 6.40
N ARG A 26 2.65 -15.78 6.42
CA ARG A 26 1.89 -14.64 6.93
C ARG A 26 0.49 -14.66 6.33
N PRO A 27 -0.59 -14.59 7.15
CA PRO A 27 -1.94 -14.63 6.63
C PRO A 27 -2.16 -13.42 5.71
N VAL A 28 -2.79 -13.62 4.57
CA VAL A 28 -3.16 -12.55 3.64
C VAL A 28 -4.47 -11.92 4.11
N SER A 29 -4.50 -10.60 4.25
CA SER A 29 -5.74 -9.87 4.52
C SER A 29 -6.32 -9.36 3.21
N ALA A 30 -7.63 -9.54 3.01
CA ALA A 30 -8.30 -9.11 1.79
C ALA A 30 -9.72 -8.61 2.06
N ILE A 31 -10.16 -7.63 1.26
CA ILE A 31 -11.54 -7.15 1.25
C ILE A 31 -11.94 -6.73 -0.16
N LEU A 32 -13.19 -7.03 -0.53
CA LEU A 32 -13.84 -6.49 -1.71
C LEU A 32 -15.11 -5.78 -1.26
N ILE A 33 -15.30 -4.57 -1.73
CA ILE A 33 -16.49 -3.78 -1.45
C ILE A 33 -17.10 -3.23 -2.74
N ASP A 34 -18.41 -3.03 -2.71
CA ASP A 34 -19.09 -2.17 -3.65
C ASP A 34 -18.81 -0.71 -3.25
N ALA A 35 -18.36 0.11 -4.19
CA ALA A 35 -17.99 1.49 -3.91
C ALA A 35 -19.19 2.44 -3.86
N GLU A 36 -20.37 2.00 -4.28
CA GLU A 36 -21.59 2.82 -4.29
C GLU A 36 -22.20 2.92 -2.88
N ASP A 37 -22.29 1.79 -2.18
CA ASP A 37 -22.94 1.70 -0.87
C ASP A 37 -22.01 1.23 0.27
N GLY A 38 -20.75 0.90 -0.04
CA GLY A 38 -19.77 0.38 0.92
C GLY A 38 -20.03 -1.06 1.36
N ARG A 39 -20.95 -1.77 0.73
CA ARG A 39 -21.29 -3.15 1.05
C ARG A 39 -20.12 -4.08 0.82
N VAL A 40 -19.79 -4.87 1.86
CA VAL A 40 -18.73 -5.87 1.79
C VAL A 40 -19.22 -7.08 1.00
N LEU A 41 -18.52 -7.39 -0.10
CA LEU A 41 -18.80 -8.54 -0.96
C LEU A 41 -17.93 -9.74 -0.58
N TYR A 42 -16.73 -9.48 -0.07
CA TYR A 42 -15.81 -10.49 0.43
C TYR A 42 -14.90 -9.89 1.50
N ALA A 43 -14.59 -10.66 2.53
CA ALA A 43 -13.63 -10.27 3.57
C ALA A 43 -12.88 -11.50 4.10
N ARG A 44 -11.55 -11.38 4.20
CA ARG A 44 -10.67 -12.35 4.85
C ARG A 44 -9.67 -11.60 5.70
N ASP A 45 -9.65 -11.82 7.00
CA ASP A 45 -8.76 -11.11 7.94
C ASP A 45 -8.73 -9.59 7.72
N ALA A 46 -9.86 -9.01 7.27
CA ALA A 46 -9.93 -7.65 6.78
C ALA A 46 -9.67 -6.58 7.85
N THR A 47 -9.83 -6.95 9.13
CA THR A 47 -9.58 -6.09 10.30
C THR A 47 -8.23 -6.40 10.98
N LEU A 48 -7.50 -7.39 10.50
CA LEU A 48 -6.18 -7.70 11.05
C LEU A 48 -5.20 -6.57 10.75
N VAL A 49 -4.52 -6.09 11.79
CA VAL A 49 -3.53 -5.01 11.68
C VAL A 49 -2.33 -5.46 10.84
N ARG A 50 -1.98 -4.67 9.85
CA ARG A 50 -0.95 -4.91 8.84
C ARG A 50 -0.06 -3.69 8.63
N ARG A 51 1.06 -3.89 7.95
CA ARG A 51 1.92 -2.83 7.45
C ARG A 51 1.42 -2.38 6.07
N PRO A 52 1.10 -1.09 5.88
CA PRO A 52 0.61 -0.59 4.59
C PRO A 52 1.68 -0.58 3.50
N ALA A 53 2.96 -0.51 3.85
CA ALA A 53 4.02 -0.15 2.91
C ALA A 53 3.63 1.12 2.12
N SER A 54 3.92 1.20 0.82
CA SER A 54 3.62 2.39 0.01
C SER A 54 2.13 2.68 -0.23
N LEU A 55 1.20 1.86 0.28
CA LEU A 55 -0.21 2.27 0.35
C LEU A 55 -0.38 3.51 1.25
N THR A 56 0.53 3.75 2.19
CA THR A 56 0.65 4.99 2.96
C THR A 56 0.51 6.24 2.11
N LYS A 57 1.09 6.23 0.91
CA LYS A 57 1.08 7.38 -0.01
C LYS A 57 -0.30 7.73 -0.55
N MET A 58 -1.29 6.84 -0.39
CA MET A 58 -2.69 7.19 -0.69
C MET A 58 -3.16 8.30 0.25
N MET A 59 -2.82 8.23 1.55
CA MET A 59 -3.15 9.29 2.51
C MET A 59 -2.28 10.53 2.30
N THR A 60 -1.01 10.37 1.93
CA THR A 60 -0.13 11.50 1.58
C THR A 60 -0.73 12.31 0.43
N LEU A 61 -1.20 11.64 -0.62
CA LEU A 61 -1.87 12.30 -1.75
C LEU A 61 -3.25 12.82 -1.39
N PHE A 62 -3.98 12.14 -0.50
CA PHE A 62 -5.27 12.62 -0.02
C PHE A 62 -5.16 14.02 0.60
N LEU A 63 -4.21 14.22 1.52
CA LEU A 63 -3.99 15.53 2.15
C LEU A 63 -3.45 16.57 1.16
N ALA A 64 -2.67 16.16 0.18
CA ALA A 64 -2.26 17.05 -0.91
C ALA A 64 -3.47 17.50 -1.75
N PHE A 65 -4.43 16.61 -1.99
CA PHE A 65 -5.67 16.92 -2.69
C PHE A 65 -6.57 17.82 -1.85
N ASP A 66 -6.68 17.59 -0.53
CA ASP A 66 -7.35 18.52 0.38
C ASP A 66 -6.78 19.94 0.27
N ALA A 67 -5.45 20.09 0.28
CA ALA A 67 -4.77 21.38 0.19
C ALA A 67 -5.01 22.06 -1.18
N LEU A 68 -5.05 21.28 -2.28
CA LEU A 68 -5.38 21.78 -3.61
C LEU A 68 -6.84 22.24 -3.71
N ASP A 69 -7.77 21.50 -3.11
CA ASP A 69 -9.21 21.83 -3.14
C ASP A 69 -9.53 23.03 -2.23
N ALA A 70 -8.79 23.17 -1.12
CA ALA A 70 -8.85 24.37 -0.26
C ALA A 70 -8.16 25.61 -0.86
N GLY A 71 -7.45 25.47 -2.00
CA GLY A 71 -6.71 26.57 -2.63
C GLY A 71 -5.43 27.00 -1.89
N THR A 72 -5.02 26.28 -0.84
CA THR A 72 -3.78 26.53 -0.08
C THR A 72 -2.53 25.98 -0.78
N LEU A 73 -2.73 25.13 -1.80
CA LEU A 73 -1.71 24.58 -2.67
C LEU A 73 -2.18 24.71 -4.13
N ARG A 74 -1.24 24.93 -5.06
CA ARG A 74 -1.49 24.96 -6.51
C ARG A 74 -0.64 23.94 -7.23
N LEU A 75 -1.13 23.36 -8.34
CA LEU A 75 -0.37 22.39 -9.14
C LEU A 75 0.97 22.94 -9.66
N THR A 76 1.05 24.26 -9.87
CA THR A 76 2.24 24.95 -10.35
C THR A 76 3.22 25.34 -9.24
N ASP A 77 2.82 25.27 -7.96
CA ASP A 77 3.69 25.63 -6.84
C ASP A 77 4.94 24.75 -6.82
N ARG A 78 6.04 25.34 -6.32
CA ARG A 78 7.32 24.61 -6.20
C ARG A 78 7.37 23.86 -4.89
N VAL A 79 7.74 22.60 -4.99
CA VAL A 79 8.02 21.70 -3.87
C VAL A 79 9.54 21.66 -3.69
N PRO A 80 10.09 22.32 -2.66
CA PRO A 80 11.53 22.32 -2.42
C PRO A 80 11.98 20.94 -1.90
N VAL A 81 13.18 20.52 -2.25
CA VAL A 81 13.78 19.25 -1.83
C VAL A 81 14.75 19.50 -0.70
N SER A 82 14.39 19.08 0.50
CA SER A 82 15.27 19.11 1.67
C SER A 82 16.37 18.05 1.61
N ARG A 83 17.36 18.14 2.49
CA ARG A 83 18.36 17.07 2.69
C ARG A 83 17.69 15.78 3.17
N HIS A 84 16.68 15.90 4.04
CA HIS A 84 15.91 14.76 4.56
C HIS A 84 15.15 14.04 3.43
N ALA A 85 14.41 14.78 2.59
CA ALA A 85 13.71 14.22 1.44
C ALA A 85 14.68 13.53 0.47
N ALA A 86 15.80 14.17 0.11
CA ALA A 86 16.78 13.63 -0.82
C ALA A 86 17.47 12.34 -0.31
N ALA A 87 17.57 12.15 1.00
CA ALA A 87 18.19 10.98 1.63
C ALA A 87 17.30 9.72 1.67
N GLN A 88 16.04 9.83 1.23
CA GLN A 88 15.08 8.72 1.32
C GLN A 88 15.50 7.50 0.51
N GLN A 89 15.18 6.30 1.06
CA GLN A 89 15.44 5.02 0.40
C GLN A 89 14.54 4.84 -0.85
N PRO A 90 14.92 3.99 -1.81
CA PRO A 90 14.09 3.67 -2.98
C PRO A 90 12.70 3.10 -2.60
N SER A 91 11.64 3.27 -3.48
CA SER A 91 11.69 3.94 -4.79
C SER A 91 11.82 5.46 -4.65
N ARG A 92 12.59 6.09 -5.56
CA ARG A 92 12.82 7.54 -5.53
C ARG A 92 13.15 8.08 -6.92
N LEU A 93 12.96 9.38 -7.14
CA LEU A 93 13.43 10.06 -8.35
C LEU A 93 14.94 10.31 -8.32
N GLY A 94 15.55 10.35 -7.14
CA GLY A 94 16.97 10.71 -6.93
C GLY A 94 17.17 12.23 -6.98
N LEU A 95 16.30 12.95 -6.28
CA LEU A 95 16.35 14.41 -6.22
C LEU A 95 17.57 14.89 -5.42
N LYS A 96 18.13 16.03 -5.82
CA LYS A 96 19.23 16.68 -5.10
C LYS A 96 18.69 17.71 -4.10
N PRO A 97 19.28 17.84 -2.90
CA PRO A 97 18.91 18.91 -1.97
C PRO A 97 19.02 20.30 -2.63
N GLY A 98 18.10 21.19 -2.30
CA GLY A 98 18.06 22.55 -2.85
C GLY A 98 17.42 22.65 -4.25
N THR A 99 17.09 21.52 -4.91
CA THR A 99 16.28 21.52 -6.13
C THR A 99 14.80 21.61 -5.80
N SER A 100 13.95 21.72 -6.82
CA SER A 100 12.50 21.70 -6.64
C SER A 100 11.81 21.12 -7.87
N LEU A 101 10.57 20.65 -7.69
CA LEU A 101 9.67 20.21 -8.75
C LEU A 101 8.29 20.86 -8.54
N SER A 102 7.41 20.81 -9.53
CA SER A 102 6.04 21.29 -9.35
C SER A 102 5.21 20.28 -8.53
N VAL A 103 4.12 20.75 -7.93
CA VAL A 103 3.16 19.89 -7.22
C VAL A 103 2.56 18.83 -8.15
N ASP A 104 2.23 19.18 -9.43
CA ASP A 104 1.76 18.20 -10.41
C ASP A 104 2.78 17.08 -10.66
N GLU A 105 4.06 17.46 -10.87
CA GLU A 105 5.15 16.48 -11.02
C GLU A 105 5.30 15.61 -9.77
N ALA A 106 5.17 16.23 -8.58
CA ALA A 106 5.24 15.49 -7.31
C ALA A 106 4.13 14.46 -7.17
N ILE A 107 2.87 14.84 -7.45
CA ILE A 107 1.72 13.93 -7.40
C ILE A 107 1.92 12.76 -8.38
N ARG A 108 2.32 13.03 -9.62
CA ARG A 108 2.61 11.98 -10.63
C ARG A 108 3.73 11.05 -10.19
N ALA A 109 4.82 11.59 -9.66
CA ALA A 109 5.93 10.78 -9.17
C ALA A 109 5.53 9.86 -8.01
N ILE A 110 4.68 10.34 -7.10
CA ILE A 110 4.17 9.56 -5.97
C ILE A 110 3.17 8.49 -6.44
N ALA A 111 2.23 8.86 -7.31
CA ALA A 111 1.19 7.93 -7.78
C ALA A 111 1.77 6.82 -8.66
N VAL A 112 2.66 7.16 -9.61
CA VAL A 112 3.20 6.23 -10.62
C VAL A 112 4.42 5.48 -10.13
N ASN A 113 5.48 6.20 -9.72
CA ASN A 113 6.77 5.62 -9.33
C ASN A 113 6.86 5.33 -7.83
N SER A 114 5.87 5.73 -7.04
CA SER A 114 5.90 5.57 -5.58
C SER A 114 7.10 6.26 -4.90
N SER A 115 7.54 7.40 -5.43
CA SER A 115 8.79 8.10 -5.04
C SER A 115 8.77 8.57 -3.59
N ASN A 116 9.67 8.02 -2.76
CA ASN A 116 9.76 8.33 -1.32
C ASN A 116 10.30 9.74 -1.09
N ASP A 117 11.37 10.12 -1.81
CA ASP A 117 11.97 11.46 -1.76
C ASP A 117 10.94 12.57 -2.08
N VAL A 118 10.10 12.32 -3.06
CA VAL A 118 9.04 13.26 -3.45
C VAL A 118 7.92 13.30 -2.44
N ALA A 119 7.54 12.15 -1.86
CA ALA A 119 6.49 12.08 -0.84
C ALA A 119 6.88 12.89 0.42
N VAL A 120 8.14 12.77 0.86
CA VAL A 120 8.66 13.57 1.98
C VAL A 120 8.72 15.05 1.62
N ALA A 121 9.26 15.42 0.44
CA ALA A 121 9.33 16.82 0.03
C ALA A 121 7.93 17.48 -0.06
N LEU A 122 6.93 16.75 -0.59
CA LEU A 122 5.55 17.23 -0.66
C LEU A 122 4.92 17.38 0.74
N ALA A 123 5.16 16.43 1.63
CA ALA A 123 4.70 16.48 3.01
C ALA A 123 5.31 17.67 3.77
N GLU A 124 6.62 17.91 3.63
CA GLU A 124 7.30 19.07 4.22
C GLU A 124 6.74 20.40 3.67
N LYS A 125 6.42 20.45 2.38
CA LYS A 125 5.83 21.65 1.75
C LYS A 125 4.44 22.00 2.31
N ILE A 126 3.64 20.98 2.67
CA ILE A 126 2.26 21.16 3.13
C ILE A 126 2.18 21.27 4.65
N GLY A 127 2.89 20.41 5.36
CA GLY A 127 2.77 20.24 6.81
C GLY A 127 3.95 20.77 7.62
N GLY A 128 4.95 21.38 6.98
CA GLY A 128 6.17 21.87 7.66
C GLY A 128 7.23 20.81 7.85
N THR A 129 6.93 19.73 8.55
CA THR A 129 7.81 18.56 8.72
C THR A 129 7.11 17.27 8.35
N GLU A 130 7.90 16.20 8.01
CA GLU A 130 7.35 14.88 7.77
C GLU A 130 6.54 14.37 8.98
N SER A 131 7.04 14.60 10.20
CA SER A 131 6.39 14.16 11.44
C SER A 131 5.04 14.83 11.68
N GLU A 132 4.95 16.15 11.50
CA GLU A 132 3.69 16.91 11.64
C GLU A 132 2.68 16.45 10.59
N PHE A 133 3.12 16.29 9.34
CA PHE A 133 2.26 15.79 8.28
C PHE A 133 1.77 14.35 8.55
N ALA A 134 2.61 13.46 9.09
CA ALA A 134 2.20 12.10 9.47
C ALA A 134 1.15 12.10 10.61
N GLN A 135 1.23 13.07 11.53
CA GLN A 135 0.18 13.28 12.54
C GLN A 135 -1.13 13.74 11.87
N ASP A 136 -1.06 14.66 10.88
CA ASP A 136 -2.22 15.06 10.09
C ASP A 136 -2.85 13.89 9.35
N MET A 137 -2.03 13.02 8.72
CA MET A 137 -2.50 11.80 8.09
C MET A 137 -3.26 10.90 9.09
N THR A 138 -2.75 10.76 10.31
CA THR A 138 -3.42 9.97 11.36
C THR A 138 -4.72 10.65 11.82
N ARG A 139 -4.73 11.98 11.97
CA ARG A 139 -5.97 12.72 12.28
C ARG A 139 -7.02 12.58 11.17
N LYS A 140 -6.61 12.66 9.90
CA LYS A 140 -7.51 12.44 8.76
C LYS A 140 -8.02 10.99 8.75
N ALA A 141 -7.17 10.00 8.99
CA ALA A 141 -7.59 8.60 9.09
C ALA A 141 -8.70 8.41 10.14
N ARG A 142 -8.56 9.01 11.33
CA ARG A 142 -9.61 8.97 12.37
C ARG A 142 -10.93 9.61 11.90
N LYS A 143 -10.86 10.75 11.20
CA LYS A 143 -12.05 11.43 10.64
C LYS A 143 -12.74 10.59 9.58
N LEU A 144 -11.98 9.79 8.82
CA LEU A 144 -12.52 8.85 7.82
C LEU A 144 -13.00 7.52 8.44
N GLY A 145 -12.89 7.34 9.77
CA GLY A 145 -13.30 6.12 10.46
C GLY A 145 -12.28 4.98 10.40
N MET A 146 -11.05 5.22 9.94
CA MET A 146 -9.94 4.27 9.86
C MET A 146 -9.32 4.07 11.25
N ARG A 147 -9.99 3.30 12.11
CA ARG A 147 -9.69 3.23 13.54
C ARG A 147 -8.37 2.54 13.88
N GLU A 148 -7.95 1.59 13.05
CA GLU A 148 -6.73 0.78 13.25
C GLU A 148 -5.52 1.35 12.49
N THR A 149 -5.70 2.49 11.81
CA THR A 149 -4.64 3.09 10.99
C THR A 149 -3.91 4.19 11.74
N VAL A 150 -2.58 4.05 11.79
CA VAL A 150 -1.66 5.06 12.33
C VAL A 150 -0.53 5.28 11.33
N PHE A 151 -0.24 6.54 11.04
CA PHE A 151 0.87 6.95 10.20
C PHE A 151 1.95 7.62 11.06
N GLN A 152 3.19 7.14 10.96
CA GLN A 152 4.37 7.73 11.61
C GLN A 152 5.38 8.27 10.59
N ASN A 153 5.21 7.90 9.32
CA ASN A 153 5.93 8.46 8.19
C ASN A 153 5.00 8.54 6.97
N VAL A 154 5.41 9.31 5.96
CA VAL A 154 4.59 9.61 4.78
C VAL A 154 4.84 8.66 3.60
N THR A 155 5.78 7.74 3.73
CA THR A 155 6.28 6.89 2.64
C THR A 155 5.81 5.45 2.73
N GLY A 156 5.62 4.93 3.95
CA GLY A 156 5.42 3.52 4.22
C GLY A 156 6.70 2.69 4.18
N LEU A 157 7.88 3.32 4.23
CA LEU A 157 9.14 2.65 4.52
C LEU A 157 9.06 1.95 5.88
N PRO A 158 9.92 0.95 6.17
CA PRO A 158 9.92 0.24 7.44
C PRO A 158 9.83 1.18 8.63
N GLY A 159 8.95 0.87 9.57
CA GLY A 159 8.59 1.73 10.70
C GLY A 159 7.26 1.30 11.29
N SER A 160 6.62 2.20 12.02
CA SER A 160 5.44 1.88 12.82
C SER A 160 4.09 2.20 12.16
N ASN A 161 4.05 2.48 10.82
CA ASN A 161 2.77 2.63 10.13
C ASN A 161 1.96 1.33 10.24
N THR A 162 0.70 1.46 10.65
CA THR A 162 -0.24 0.34 10.74
C THR A 162 -1.52 0.67 9.98
N THR A 163 -2.20 -0.36 9.50
CA THR A 163 -3.50 -0.26 8.84
C THR A 163 -4.21 -1.62 8.83
N THR A 164 -5.42 -1.67 8.27
CA THR A 164 -6.15 -2.90 7.94
C THR A 164 -6.62 -2.86 6.48
N ALA A 165 -7.00 -4.01 5.92
CA ALA A 165 -7.58 -4.03 4.57
C ALA A 165 -8.91 -3.25 4.53
N LYS A 166 -9.68 -3.30 5.60
CA LYS A 166 -10.92 -2.52 5.78
C LYS A 166 -10.64 -1.01 5.77
N ASP A 167 -9.68 -0.54 6.55
CA ASP A 167 -9.34 0.88 6.61
C ASP A 167 -8.82 1.40 5.25
N MET A 168 -8.03 0.60 4.54
CA MET A 168 -7.56 0.97 3.20
C MET A 168 -8.69 1.00 2.16
N ALA A 169 -9.71 0.15 2.30
CA ALA A 169 -10.91 0.23 1.48
C ALA A 169 -11.71 1.52 1.77
N MET A 170 -11.82 1.92 3.03
CA MET A 170 -12.45 3.21 3.42
C MET A 170 -11.69 4.40 2.84
N LEU A 171 -10.36 4.40 2.89
CA LEU A 171 -9.54 5.45 2.26
C LEU A 171 -9.74 5.47 0.74
N SER A 172 -9.85 4.30 0.11
CA SER A 172 -10.09 4.18 -1.34
C SER A 172 -11.45 4.77 -1.74
N MET A 173 -12.49 4.51 -0.95
CA MET A 173 -13.82 5.14 -1.15
C MET A 173 -13.73 6.66 -0.98
N ALA A 174 -13.11 7.12 0.09
CA ALA A 174 -12.99 8.56 0.36
C ALA A 174 -12.22 9.31 -0.74
N LEU A 175 -11.19 8.69 -1.33
CA LEU A 175 -10.48 9.27 -2.50
C LEU A 175 -11.39 9.44 -3.71
N LEU A 176 -12.26 8.47 -3.97
CA LEU A 176 -13.22 8.51 -5.08
C LEU A 176 -14.33 9.54 -4.86
N ASP A 177 -14.82 9.64 -3.63
CA ASP A 177 -15.93 10.50 -3.25
C ASP A 177 -15.51 11.96 -3.10
N GLN A 178 -14.43 12.22 -2.34
CA GLN A 178 -14.02 13.57 -2.00
C GLN A 178 -13.10 14.22 -3.05
N HIS A 179 -12.37 13.42 -3.84
CA HIS A 179 -11.41 13.91 -4.83
C HIS A 179 -11.60 13.27 -6.23
N PRO A 180 -12.83 13.21 -6.78
CA PRO A 180 -13.11 12.46 -8.02
C PRO A 180 -12.27 12.92 -9.21
N LEU A 181 -12.02 14.23 -9.36
CA LEU A 181 -11.20 14.78 -10.46
C LEU A 181 -9.72 14.43 -10.28
N ARG A 182 -9.21 14.43 -9.05
CA ARG A 182 -7.80 14.16 -8.75
C ARG A 182 -7.49 12.66 -8.67
N TYR A 183 -8.52 11.84 -8.47
CA TYR A 183 -8.40 10.39 -8.47
C TYR A 183 -7.73 9.86 -9.75
N ALA A 184 -7.91 10.54 -10.88
CA ALA A 184 -7.32 10.18 -12.18
C ALA A 184 -5.78 10.03 -12.15
N TYR A 185 -5.08 10.67 -11.21
CA TYR A 185 -3.63 10.50 -11.06
C TYR A 185 -3.24 9.04 -10.77
N PHE A 186 -4.07 8.30 -10.04
CA PHE A 186 -3.81 6.89 -9.71
C PHE A 186 -3.94 5.95 -10.91
N GLY A 187 -4.71 6.35 -11.94
CA GLY A 187 -4.86 5.63 -13.20
C GLY A 187 -3.75 5.89 -14.22
N THR A 188 -2.81 6.77 -13.91
CA THR A 188 -1.71 7.13 -14.82
C THR A 188 -0.76 5.95 -15.00
N ARG A 189 -0.65 5.40 -16.21
CA ARG A 189 0.17 4.21 -16.51
C ARG A 189 1.66 4.51 -16.50
N SER A 190 2.05 5.69 -16.94
CA SER A 190 3.46 6.10 -16.95
C SER A 190 3.57 7.61 -16.88
N PHE A 191 4.70 8.08 -16.41
CA PHE A 191 5.01 9.50 -16.40
C PHE A 191 6.48 9.71 -16.77
N ARG A 192 6.80 10.84 -17.39
CA ARG A 192 8.17 11.17 -17.77
C ARG A 192 8.75 12.18 -16.78
N TRP A 193 9.91 11.83 -16.21
CA TRP A 193 10.71 12.71 -15.40
C TRP A 193 12.07 12.91 -16.06
N LYS A 194 12.34 14.11 -16.59
CA LYS A 194 13.50 14.37 -17.45
C LYS A 194 13.56 13.34 -18.59
N ASP A 195 14.68 12.66 -18.76
CA ASP A 195 14.88 11.65 -19.79
C ASP A 195 14.38 10.24 -19.42
N ARG A 196 13.85 10.08 -18.19
CA ARG A 196 13.42 8.78 -17.67
C ARG A 196 11.91 8.63 -17.76
N ARG A 197 11.45 7.54 -18.38
CA ARG A 197 10.05 7.14 -18.33
C ARG A 197 9.84 6.17 -17.17
N MET A 198 8.97 6.53 -16.24
CA MET A 198 8.55 5.70 -15.11
C MET A 198 7.26 4.98 -15.47
N GLN A 199 7.18 3.70 -15.13
CA GLN A 199 5.96 2.89 -15.26
C GLN A 199 5.25 2.78 -13.92
N ASN A 200 3.93 2.70 -13.94
CA ASN A 200 3.17 2.44 -12.74
C ASN A 200 3.42 0.99 -12.26
N HIS A 201 3.59 0.83 -10.97
CA HIS A 201 3.82 -0.48 -10.36
C HIS A 201 2.55 -1.35 -10.26
N ASN A 202 1.38 -0.80 -10.59
CA ASN A 202 0.13 -1.54 -10.68
C ASN A 202 0.01 -2.17 -12.07
N HIS A 203 0.39 -3.43 -12.21
CA HIS A 203 0.38 -4.16 -13.47
C HIS A 203 -1.02 -4.43 -14.01
N LEU A 204 -2.06 -4.30 -13.19
CA LEU A 204 -3.45 -4.46 -13.64
C LEU A 204 -3.95 -3.25 -14.43
N LEU A 205 -3.29 -2.07 -14.33
CA LEU A 205 -3.61 -0.90 -15.14
C LEU A 205 -3.41 -1.20 -16.63
N GLY A 206 -4.53 -1.23 -17.37
CA GLY A 206 -4.57 -1.55 -18.78
C GLY A 206 -4.56 -3.03 -19.13
N ASN A 207 -4.40 -3.91 -18.13
CA ASN A 207 -4.48 -5.37 -18.29
C ASN A 207 -5.75 -5.96 -17.68
N PHE A 208 -6.45 -5.23 -16.81
CA PHE A 208 -7.76 -5.60 -16.29
C PHE A 208 -8.79 -4.56 -16.74
N VAL A 209 -9.86 -5.03 -17.43
CA VAL A 209 -10.88 -4.14 -18.00
C VAL A 209 -11.57 -3.33 -16.92
N GLY A 210 -11.58 -2.01 -17.09
CA GLY A 210 -12.20 -1.06 -16.18
C GLY A 210 -11.37 -0.65 -14.98
N LEU A 211 -10.16 -1.20 -14.77
CA LEU A 211 -9.29 -0.83 -13.66
C LEU A 211 -8.65 0.55 -13.87
N ASP A 212 -8.81 1.44 -12.88
CA ASP A 212 -8.42 2.86 -12.97
C ASP A 212 -7.59 3.34 -11.75
N GLY A 213 -7.14 2.43 -10.90
CA GLY A 213 -6.30 2.73 -9.72
C GLY A 213 -6.03 1.49 -8.89
N ILE A 214 -5.45 1.61 -7.69
CA ILE A 214 -5.07 2.82 -6.99
C ILE A 214 -3.56 2.79 -6.71
N LYS A 215 -3.09 1.91 -5.79
CA LYS A 215 -1.71 1.95 -5.32
C LYS A 215 -1.20 0.57 -4.91
N THR A 216 0.05 0.29 -5.26
CA THR A 216 0.81 -0.87 -4.78
C THR A 216 1.68 -0.52 -3.60
N GLY A 217 2.05 -1.52 -2.80
CA GLY A 217 3.02 -1.39 -1.73
C GLY A 217 3.82 -2.68 -1.53
N PHE A 218 5.09 -2.54 -1.16
CA PHE A 218 5.94 -3.65 -0.78
C PHE A 218 7.00 -3.21 0.20
N THR A 219 7.21 -3.99 1.22
CA THR A 219 8.42 -4.11 2.03
C THR A 219 8.58 -5.57 2.45
N ASN A 220 9.78 -5.97 2.84
CA ASN A 220 9.99 -7.35 3.32
C ASN A 220 9.08 -7.69 4.51
N GLU A 221 8.76 -6.71 5.35
CA GLU A 221 7.85 -6.88 6.50
C GLU A 221 6.38 -6.92 6.08
N ALA A 222 5.97 -6.09 5.12
CA ALA A 222 4.57 -5.97 4.70
C ALA A 222 4.11 -7.08 3.76
N GLY A 223 5.02 -7.65 2.95
CA GLY A 223 4.67 -8.41 1.77
C GLY A 223 4.15 -7.51 0.63
N TYR A 224 3.55 -8.11 -0.37
CA TYR A 224 3.01 -7.39 -1.53
C TYR A 224 1.56 -6.97 -1.27
N ASN A 225 1.32 -5.67 -1.35
CA ASN A 225 0.04 -5.02 -1.10
C ASN A 225 -0.51 -4.37 -2.39
N LEU A 226 -1.84 -4.32 -2.53
CA LEU A 226 -2.53 -3.59 -3.58
C LEU A 226 -3.90 -3.14 -3.09
N ALA A 227 -4.18 -1.85 -3.23
CA ALA A 227 -5.53 -1.30 -3.25
C ALA A 227 -5.87 -1.01 -4.72
N ALA A 228 -6.96 -1.56 -5.22
CA ALA A 228 -7.38 -1.45 -6.60
C ALA A 228 -8.85 -1.01 -6.69
N SER A 229 -9.19 -0.26 -7.73
CA SER A 229 -10.55 0.07 -8.10
C SER A 229 -10.77 -0.24 -9.57
N ALA A 230 -11.95 -0.76 -9.89
CA ALA A 230 -12.38 -0.98 -11.26
C ALA A 230 -13.86 -0.60 -11.44
N ARG A 231 -14.22 -0.13 -12.65
CA ARG A 231 -15.59 0.23 -13.02
C ARG A 231 -16.03 -0.53 -14.27
N ARG A 232 -17.20 -1.19 -14.19
CA ARG A 232 -17.84 -1.88 -15.34
C ARG A 232 -19.34 -1.70 -15.25
N GLY A 233 -19.99 -1.39 -16.40
CA GLY A 233 -21.45 -1.29 -16.48
C GLY A 233 -22.07 -0.33 -15.47
N GLY A 234 -21.41 0.78 -15.18
CA GLY A 234 -21.85 1.74 -14.14
C GLY A 234 -21.43 1.40 -12.71
N ARG A 235 -21.23 0.12 -12.39
CA ARG A 235 -20.86 -0.36 -11.05
C ARG A 235 -19.35 -0.21 -10.82
N ARG A 236 -18.95 0.18 -9.59
CA ARG A 236 -17.54 0.30 -9.17
C ARG A 236 -17.27 -0.62 -7.98
N LEU A 237 -16.18 -1.38 -8.08
CA LEU A 237 -15.68 -2.23 -7.00
C LEU A 237 -14.31 -1.78 -6.54
N ILE A 238 -14.03 -1.95 -5.24
CA ILE A 238 -12.74 -1.72 -4.62
C ILE A 238 -12.25 -3.03 -4.00
N ALA A 239 -11.06 -3.47 -4.37
CA ALA A 239 -10.38 -4.62 -3.81
C ALA A 239 -9.11 -4.18 -3.09
N VAL A 240 -8.90 -4.62 -1.86
CA VAL A 240 -7.66 -4.42 -1.12
C VAL A 240 -7.10 -5.77 -0.70
N VAL A 241 -5.81 -5.99 -1.00
CA VAL A 241 -5.06 -7.18 -0.61
C VAL A 241 -3.78 -6.74 0.08
N LEU A 242 -3.53 -7.28 1.27
CA LEU A 242 -2.34 -6.99 2.09
C LEU A 242 -1.62 -8.29 2.45
N GLY A 243 -0.30 -8.31 2.21
CA GLY A 243 0.57 -9.37 2.70
C GLY A 243 0.79 -10.55 1.76
N GLU A 244 0.56 -10.42 0.45
CA GLU A 244 0.87 -11.48 -0.51
C GLU A 244 2.37 -11.75 -0.61
N ARG A 245 2.69 -12.98 -1.03
CA ARG A 245 4.08 -13.47 -1.08
C ARG A 245 4.83 -13.01 -2.33
N THR A 246 4.10 -12.78 -3.43
CA THR A 246 4.67 -12.37 -4.72
C THR A 246 3.79 -11.33 -5.40
N VAL A 247 4.38 -10.59 -6.35
CA VAL A 247 3.64 -9.66 -7.22
C VAL A 247 2.54 -10.39 -7.97
N GLN A 248 2.85 -11.55 -8.53
CA GLN A 248 1.92 -12.36 -9.33
C GLN A 248 0.73 -12.84 -8.49
N ALA A 249 0.98 -13.36 -7.28
CA ALA A 249 -0.11 -13.79 -6.39
C ALA A 249 -1.02 -12.64 -5.99
N ARG A 250 -0.45 -11.46 -5.69
CA ARG A 250 -1.19 -10.24 -5.38
C ARG A 250 -2.07 -9.80 -6.56
N ASP A 251 -1.51 -9.72 -7.76
CA ASP A 251 -2.22 -9.27 -8.95
C ASP A 251 -3.34 -10.26 -9.33
N LEU A 252 -3.05 -11.57 -9.28
CA LEU A 252 -4.03 -12.61 -9.57
C LEU A 252 -5.20 -12.57 -8.57
N ARG A 253 -4.91 -12.48 -7.27
CA ARG A 253 -5.97 -12.40 -6.24
C ARG A 253 -6.88 -11.19 -6.43
N VAL A 254 -6.29 -10.00 -6.64
CA VAL A 254 -7.08 -8.79 -6.87
C VAL A 254 -7.92 -8.91 -8.15
N ALA A 255 -7.35 -9.42 -9.25
CA ALA A 255 -8.07 -9.62 -10.50
C ALA A 255 -9.23 -10.59 -10.33
N GLN A 256 -9.02 -11.72 -9.63
CA GLN A 256 -10.05 -12.72 -9.37
C GLN A 256 -11.18 -12.13 -8.52
N MET A 257 -10.85 -11.47 -7.38
CA MET A 257 -11.85 -10.83 -6.52
C MET A 257 -12.72 -9.82 -7.29
N LEU A 258 -12.11 -8.98 -8.12
CA LEU A 258 -12.85 -8.03 -8.96
C LEU A 258 -13.71 -8.73 -10.00
N ALA A 259 -13.19 -9.78 -10.67
CA ALA A 259 -13.93 -10.52 -11.70
C ALA A 259 -15.16 -11.21 -11.10
N ASP A 260 -14.99 -11.93 -10.00
CA ASP A 260 -16.08 -12.63 -9.30
C ASP A 260 -17.13 -11.64 -8.76
N GLY A 261 -16.67 -10.52 -8.20
CA GLY A 261 -17.55 -9.46 -7.70
C GLY A 261 -18.40 -8.83 -8.81
N PHE A 262 -17.85 -8.59 -10.01
CA PHE A 262 -18.62 -8.12 -11.16
C PHE A 262 -19.56 -9.18 -11.73
N ALA A 263 -19.19 -10.45 -11.66
CA ALA A 263 -20.03 -11.57 -12.08
C ALA A 263 -21.14 -11.92 -11.05
N GLY A 264 -21.11 -11.34 -9.85
CA GLY A 264 -22.03 -11.69 -8.75
C GLY A 264 -21.79 -13.09 -8.18
N LEU A 265 -20.59 -13.64 -8.37
CA LEU A 265 -20.21 -14.97 -7.88
C LEU A 265 -19.74 -14.90 -6.43
N SER A 266 -19.91 -16.03 -5.72
CA SER A 266 -19.27 -16.19 -4.41
C SER A 266 -17.75 -16.24 -4.58
N ILE A 267 -17.04 -15.40 -3.83
CA ILE A 267 -15.58 -15.36 -3.87
C ILE A 267 -15.04 -16.48 -2.97
N GLY A 268 -14.31 -17.42 -3.56
CA GLY A 268 -13.73 -18.55 -2.83
C GLY A 268 -12.74 -18.09 -1.76
N SER A 269 -12.75 -18.77 -0.64
CA SER A 269 -11.87 -18.53 0.54
C SER A 269 -10.41 -18.92 0.29
#